data_7cf2d947da64645a8fb9fd3f95f1cf96
#
_entry.id   7cf2d947da64645a8fb9fd3f95f1cf96
#
_cell.length_a   1.000
_cell.length_b   1.000
_cell.length_c   1.000
_cell.angle_alpha   90.00
_cell.angle_beta   90.00
_cell.angle_gamma   90.00
#
_symmetry.space_group_name_H-M   'P 1'
#
loop_
_entity.id
_entity.type
_entity.pdbx_description
1 polymer ?
#
loop_
_entity_poly.entity_id
_entity_poly.type
_entity_poly.pdbx_seq_one_letter_code
_entity_poly.pdbx_strand_id
1 'polypeptide(L)'
;EALINEFKGNLFEYLVGLELAKSIQAEATYLSSIDSELINRLRSYEDWLWQNDPDLAEQLPQLAKRCSSHLLENYKSDFKKVLLVGKIAGGSHDETVGEADLLLIDQADKSISISLKLCRKGAYVNTKSAGVRSFLAKYFESIPNIGLAQERLSLVLDHSFKDFARQLHSRHDLDASEKFSKEWL
;
A
#
# COMPACT_ATOMS: atom_id res chain seq x y z
N GLU A 1 -3.27 10.12 14.56
CA GLU A 1 -2.60 10.34 13.27
C GLU A 1 -2.55 9.09 12.38
N ALA A 2 -2.19 7.91 12.87
CA ALA A 2 -2.10 6.69 12.05
C ALA A 2 -3.43 6.32 11.36
N LEU A 3 -4.55 6.35 12.09
CA LEU A 3 -5.89 6.12 11.57
C LEU A 3 -6.28 7.14 10.48
N ILE A 4 -5.92 8.41 10.65
CA ILE A 4 -6.20 9.48 9.69
C ILE A 4 -5.47 9.23 8.37
N ASN A 5 -4.20 8.82 8.43
CA ASN A 5 -3.43 8.51 7.23
C ASN A 5 -3.98 7.26 6.51
N GLU A 6 -4.51 6.30 7.28
CA GLU A 6 -5.19 5.13 6.74
C GLU A 6 -6.49 5.51 6.00
N PHE A 7 -7.33 6.38 6.58
CA PHE A 7 -8.56 6.85 5.94
C PHE A 7 -8.28 7.57 4.62
N LYS A 8 -7.28 8.47 4.61
CA LYS A 8 -6.84 9.19 3.41
C LYS A 8 -6.33 8.24 2.33
N GLY A 9 -5.52 7.25 2.73
CA GLY A 9 -4.99 6.22 1.83
C GLY A 9 -6.10 5.38 1.20
N ASN A 10 -6.98 4.85 2.02
CA ASN A 10 -8.10 3.99 1.59
C ASN A 10 -9.05 4.72 0.63
N LEU A 11 -9.37 5.98 0.92
CA LEU A 11 -10.22 6.79 0.05
C LEU A 11 -9.52 7.08 -1.29
N PHE A 12 -8.21 7.34 -1.27
CA PHE A 12 -7.43 7.55 -2.48
C PHE A 12 -7.39 6.29 -3.36
N GLU A 13 -7.15 5.12 -2.76
CA GLU A 13 -7.16 3.82 -3.46
C GLU A 13 -8.50 3.57 -4.16
N TYR A 14 -9.60 3.79 -3.44
CA TYR A 14 -10.95 3.67 -4.01
C TYR A 14 -11.18 4.63 -5.18
N LEU A 15 -10.82 5.90 -5.03
CA LEU A 15 -11.02 6.92 -6.06
C LEU A 15 -10.16 6.64 -7.31
N VAL A 16 -8.91 6.20 -7.16
CA VAL A 16 -8.07 5.80 -8.30
C VAL A 16 -8.68 4.61 -9.02
N GLY A 17 -9.14 3.59 -8.29
CA GLY A 17 -9.84 2.45 -8.87
C GLY A 17 -11.11 2.83 -9.62
N LEU A 18 -11.90 3.77 -9.07
CA LEU A 18 -13.10 4.27 -9.72
C LEU A 18 -12.78 5.03 -11.03
N GLU A 19 -11.78 5.91 -11.01
CA GLU A 19 -11.38 6.66 -12.22
C GLU A 19 -10.78 5.75 -13.30
N LEU A 20 -10.01 4.72 -12.92
CA LEU A 20 -9.56 3.68 -13.84
C LEU A 20 -10.75 2.93 -14.45
N ALA A 21 -11.69 2.49 -13.62
CA ALA A 21 -12.88 1.75 -14.07
C ALA A 21 -13.75 2.59 -15.02
N LYS A 22 -13.94 3.88 -14.74
CA LYS A 22 -14.61 4.81 -15.67
C LYS A 22 -13.89 4.90 -17.01
N SER A 23 -12.58 5.03 -17.00
CA SER A 23 -11.77 5.19 -18.21
C SER A 23 -11.82 3.96 -19.13
N ILE A 24 -11.99 2.76 -18.57
CA ILE A 24 -12.12 1.49 -19.31
C ILE A 24 -13.60 1.04 -19.48
N GLN A 25 -14.55 1.88 -19.14
CA GLN A 25 -15.99 1.60 -19.21
C GLN A 25 -16.45 0.40 -18.34
N ALA A 26 -15.78 0.15 -17.23
CA ALA A 26 -16.05 -0.95 -16.28
C ALA A 26 -16.56 -0.46 -14.92
N GLU A 27 -17.07 0.79 -14.81
CA GLU A 27 -17.51 1.40 -13.56
C GLU A 27 -18.55 0.57 -12.80
N ALA A 28 -19.59 0.09 -13.50
CA ALA A 28 -20.63 -0.73 -12.89
C ALA A 28 -20.08 -2.02 -12.30
N THR A 29 -19.14 -2.66 -12.99
CA THR A 29 -18.46 -3.88 -12.54
C THR A 29 -17.59 -3.59 -11.31
N TYR A 30 -16.87 -2.46 -11.30
CA TYR A 30 -16.05 -2.04 -10.17
C TYR A 30 -16.91 -1.81 -8.94
N LEU A 31 -17.96 -1.01 -9.04
CA LEU A 31 -18.86 -0.68 -7.93
C LEU A 31 -19.58 -1.91 -7.38
N SER A 32 -20.03 -2.83 -8.26
CA SER A 32 -20.68 -4.07 -7.84
C SER A 32 -19.74 -5.08 -7.16
N SER A 33 -18.43 -4.94 -7.35
CA SER A 33 -17.43 -5.77 -6.68
C SER A 33 -17.10 -5.32 -5.26
N ILE A 34 -17.58 -4.16 -4.85
CA ILE A 34 -17.30 -3.56 -3.55
C ILE A 34 -18.50 -3.80 -2.62
N ASP A 35 -18.21 -4.32 -1.44
CA ASP A 35 -19.20 -4.55 -0.40
C ASP A 35 -19.87 -3.23 0.05
N SER A 36 -21.17 -3.29 0.36
CA SER A 36 -21.94 -2.15 0.82
C SER A 36 -21.45 -1.58 2.16
N GLU A 37 -20.92 -2.41 3.05
CA GLU A 37 -20.31 -1.97 4.30
C GLU A 37 -19.04 -1.16 4.03
N LEU A 38 -18.24 -1.58 3.07
CA LEU A 38 -17.05 -0.85 2.64
C LEU A 38 -17.44 0.51 2.03
N ILE A 39 -18.45 0.57 1.19
CA ILE A 39 -18.95 1.83 0.63
C ILE A 39 -19.39 2.79 1.75
N ASN A 40 -20.08 2.29 2.76
CA ASN A 40 -20.50 3.12 3.90
C ASN A 40 -19.30 3.65 4.72
N ARG A 41 -18.27 2.82 4.91
CA ARG A 41 -17.03 3.27 5.55
C ARG A 41 -16.32 4.34 4.73
N LEU A 42 -16.22 4.19 3.41
CA LEU A 42 -15.59 5.17 2.53
C LEU A 42 -16.34 6.51 2.57
N ARG A 43 -17.66 6.50 2.60
CA ARG A 43 -18.46 7.73 2.77
C ARG A 43 -18.17 8.42 4.10
N SER A 44 -18.08 7.66 5.20
CA SER A 44 -17.74 8.25 6.50
C SER A 44 -16.32 8.82 6.53
N TYR A 45 -15.37 8.25 5.77
CA TYR A 45 -14.03 8.82 5.60
C TYR A 45 -14.03 10.10 4.78
N GLU A 46 -14.86 10.16 3.74
CA GLU A 46 -15.04 11.36 2.92
C GLU A 46 -15.67 12.49 3.75
N ASP A 47 -16.74 12.22 4.48
CA ASP A 47 -17.41 13.18 5.37
C ASP A 47 -16.43 13.70 6.44
N TRP A 48 -15.65 12.79 7.03
CA TRP A 48 -14.61 13.18 8.00
C TRP A 48 -13.55 14.07 7.36
N LEU A 49 -13.11 13.75 6.14
CA LEU A 49 -12.08 14.51 5.42
C LEU A 49 -12.59 15.94 5.11
N TRP A 50 -13.81 16.08 4.66
CA TRP A 50 -14.44 17.39 4.44
C TRP A 50 -14.49 18.26 5.71
N GLN A 51 -14.68 17.65 6.88
CA GLN A 51 -14.72 18.36 8.15
C GLN A 51 -13.33 18.74 8.68
N ASN A 52 -12.29 17.95 8.42
CA ASN A 52 -11.00 18.08 9.08
C ASN A 52 -9.84 18.49 8.16
N ASP A 53 -9.96 18.29 6.84
CA ASP A 53 -8.94 18.63 5.83
C ASP A 53 -9.63 18.90 4.47
N PRO A 54 -10.44 19.98 4.38
CA PRO A 54 -11.23 20.26 3.19
C PRO A 54 -10.37 20.50 1.95
N ASP A 55 -9.18 21.05 2.10
CA ASP A 55 -8.24 21.27 0.99
C ASP A 55 -7.82 19.94 0.34
N LEU A 56 -7.57 18.91 1.14
CA LEU A 56 -7.27 17.59 0.62
C LEU A 56 -8.54 16.93 0.06
N ALA A 57 -9.70 17.10 0.69
CA ALA A 57 -10.96 16.57 0.19
C ALA A 57 -11.26 17.07 -1.23
N GLU A 58 -11.03 18.34 -1.50
CA GLU A 58 -11.19 18.94 -2.83
C GLU A 58 -10.15 18.44 -3.84
N GLN A 59 -8.91 18.25 -3.41
CA GLN A 59 -7.81 17.85 -4.29
C GLN A 59 -7.81 16.35 -4.61
N LEU A 60 -8.32 15.52 -3.71
CA LEU A 60 -8.17 14.06 -3.79
C LEU A 60 -8.76 13.45 -5.09
N PRO A 61 -9.97 13.85 -5.56
CA PRO A 61 -10.50 13.36 -6.83
C PRO A 61 -9.63 13.72 -8.05
N GLN A 62 -9.04 14.91 -8.04
CA GLN A 62 -8.15 15.36 -9.12
C GLN A 62 -6.82 14.59 -9.10
N LEU A 63 -6.29 14.31 -7.91
CA LEU A 63 -5.11 13.46 -7.74
C LEU A 63 -5.38 12.05 -8.25
N ALA A 64 -6.53 11.47 -7.89
CA ALA A 64 -6.95 10.16 -8.35
C ALA A 64 -7.06 10.10 -9.88
N LYS A 65 -7.69 11.10 -10.50
CA LYS A 65 -7.81 11.20 -11.95
C LYS A 65 -6.44 11.29 -12.64
N ARG A 66 -5.53 12.10 -12.14
CA ARG A 66 -4.16 12.21 -12.69
C ARG A 66 -3.38 10.91 -12.52
N CYS A 67 -3.52 10.24 -11.38
CA CYS A 67 -2.89 8.94 -11.13
C CYS A 67 -3.41 7.89 -12.11
N SER A 68 -4.73 7.81 -12.31
CA SER A 68 -5.35 6.85 -13.23
C SER A 68 -4.91 7.08 -14.67
N SER A 69 -4.89 8.34 -15.13
CA SER A 69 -4.40 8.68 -16.49
C SER A 69 -2.96 8.25 -16.68
N HIS A 70 -2.09 8.53 -15.70
CA HIS A 70 -0.68 8.15 -15.75
C HIS A 70 -0.50 6.61 -15.79
N LEU A 71 -1.29 5.87 -15.03
CA LEU A 71 -1.26 4.41 -15.08
C LEU A 71 -1.65 3.89 -16.47
N LEU A 72 -2.74 4.38 -17.05
CA LEU A 72 -3.19 3.96 -18.39
C LEU A 72 -2.20 4.34 -19.51
N GLU A 73 -1.53 5.47 -19.41
CA GLU A 73 -0.49 5.89 -20.36
C GLU A 73 0.74 4.97 -20.33
N ASN A 74 1.12 4.50 -19.15
CA ASN A 74 2.30 3.65 -18.96
C ASN A 74 2.03 2.18 -19.24
N TYR A 75 0.85 1.68 -18.85
CA TYR A 75 0.43 0.31 -19.12
C TYR A 75 -0.39 0.30 -20.42
N LYS A 76 0.27 0.10 -21.56
CA LYS A 76 -0.37 0.01 -22.90
C LYS A 76 -1.19 -1.27 -23.09
N SER A 77 -1.90 -1.70 -22.10
CA SER A 77 -2.73 -2.90 -22.13
C SER A 77 -4.20 -2.52 -22.19
N ASP A 78 -4.98 -3.32 -22.92
CA ASP A 78 -6.42 -3.16 -23.00
C ASP A 78 -7.06 -3.84 -21.78
N PHE A 79 -7.33 -3.06 -20.74
CA PHE A 79 -7.90 -3.56 -19.48
C PHE A 79 -9.41 -3.73 -19.60
N LYS A 80 -9.95 -4.81 -19.04
CA LYS A 80 -11.38 -5.10 -18.97
C LYS A 80 -11.96 -4.98 -17.56
N LYS A 81 -11.12 -5.02 -16.51
CA LYS A 81 -11.58 -5.04 -15.12
C LYS A 81 -10.58 -4.38 -14.19
N VAL A 82 -11.12 -3.69 -13.18
CA VAL A 82 -10.40 -3.14 -12.04
C VAL A 82 -11.01 -3.74 -10.78
N LEU A 83 -10.20 -4.17 -9.83
CA LEU A 83 -10.63 -4.64 -8.51
C LEU A 83 -9.90 -3.88 -7.41
N LEU A 84 -10.62 -3.53 -6.37
CA LEU A 84 -10.06 -3.03 -5.11
C LEU A 84 -9.73 -4.26 -4.24
N VAL A 85 -8.44 -4.47 -3.95
CA VAL A 85 -7.93 -5.66 -3.25
C VAL A 85 -7.12 -5.32 -2.00
N GLY A 86 -6.92 -4.04 -1.72
CA GLY A 86 -6.17 -3.55 -0.56
C GLY A 86 -6.80 -3.96 0.78
N LYS A 87 -6.14 -3.60 1.86
CA LYS A 87 -6.56 -3.94 3.25
C LYS A 87 -8.01 -3.55 3.54
N ILE A 88 -8.49 -2.45 2.96
CA ILE A 88 -9.85 -1.97 3.12
C ILE A 88 -10.88 -2.96 2.57
N ALA A 89 -10.54 -3.68 1.50
CA ALA A 89 -11.38 -4.72 0.89
C ALA A 89 -11.18 -6.10 1.54
N GLY A 90 -10.55 -6.17 2.71
CA GLY A 90 -10.25 -7.43 3.39
C GLY A 90 -8.90 -8.06 3.02
N GLY A 91 -8.15 -7.41 2.14
CA GLY A 91 -6.91 -7.93 1.57
C GLY A 91 -7.14 -9.07 0.59
N SER A 92 -6.10 -9.42 -0.17
CA SER A 92 -6.12 -10.64 -0.97
C SER A 92 -5.47 -11.78 -0.18
N HIS A 93 -6.13 -12.93 -0.14
CA HIS A 93 -5.52 -14.17 0.36
C HIS A 93 -4.64 -14.85 -0.68
N ASP A 94 -4.59 -14.29 -1.90
CA ASP A 94 -3.76 -14.78 -2.98
C ASP A 94 -2.35 -14.21 -2.85
N GLU A 95 -1.38 -15.05 -2.55
CA GLU A 95 0.02 -14.68 -2.41
C GLU A 95 0.59 -14.04 -3.69
N THR A 96 0.01 -14.31 -4.85
CA THR A 96 0.43 -13.73 -6.13
C THR A 96 0.05 -12.26 -6.27
N VAL A 97 -0.98 -11.80 -5.57
CA VAL A 97 -1.43 -10.40 -5.55
C VAL A 97 -0.58 -9.55 -4.60
N GLY A 98 -0.02 -10.17 -3.57
CA GLY A 98 0.86 -9.51 -2.60
C GLY A 98 0.19 -8.38 -1.83
N GLU A 99 0.92 -7.27 -1.65
CA GLU A 99 0.43 -6.05 -0.95
C GLU A 99 -0.18 -5.04 -1.95
N ALA A 100 -0.87 -5.51 -3.00
CA ALA A 100 -1.52 -4.63 -3.95
C ALA A 100 -2.75 -3.94 -3.33
N ASP A 101 -3.00 -2.71 -3.75
CA ASP A 101 -4.20 -1.96 -3.41
C ASP A 101 -5.26 -2.10 -4.51
N LEU A 102 -4.83 -2.15 -5.77
CA LEU A 102 -5.66 -2.40 -6.93
C LEU A 102 -5.11 -3.53 -7.81
N LEU A 103 -6.01 -4.25 -8.48
CA LEU A 103 -5.69 -5.25 -9.48
C LEU A 103 -6.32 -4.85 -10.81
N LEU A 104 -5.50 -4.69 -11.85
CA LEU A 104 -5.95 -4.46 -13.22
C LEU A 104 -5.91 -5.78 -13.99
N ILE A 105 -6.98 -6.13 -14.69
CA ILE A 105 -7.07 -7.35 -15.47
C ILE A 105 -7.28 -6.98 -16.94
N ASP A 106 -6.42 -7.48 -17.83
CA ASP A 106 -6.50 -7.25 -19.26
C ASP A 106 -7.43 -8.24 -19.98
N GLN A 107 -7.59 -8.07 -21.29
CA GLN A 107 -8.44 -8.94 -22.10
C GLN A 107 -7.94 -10.40 -22.17
N ALA A 108 -6.66 -10.64 -21.89
CA ALA A 108 -6.05 -11.97 -21.85
C ALA A 108 -6.07 -12.61 -20.44
N ASP A 109 -6.83 -12.05 -19.49
CA ASP A 109 -6.88 -12.47 -18.08
C ASP A 109 -5.56 -12.30 -17.31
N LYS A 110 -4.60 -11.56 -17.87
CA LYS A 110 -3.38 -11.22 -17.16
C LYS A 110 -3.64 -10.11 -16.16
N SER A 111 -3.18 -10.29 -14.94
CA SER A 111 -3.33 -9.32 -13.85
C SER A 111 -2.07 -8.47 -13.64
N ILE A 112 -2.27 -7.20 -13.32
CA ILE A 112 -1.23 -6.27 -12.90
C ILE A 112 -1.60 -5.74 -11.52
N SER A 113 -0.71 -5.96 -10.55
CA SER A 113 -0.86 -5.48 -9.18
C SER A 113 -0.32 -4.06 -9.05
N ILE A 114 -1.15 -3.15 -8.53
CA ILE A 114 -0.80 -1.75 -8.30
C ILE A 114 -0.82 -1.48 -6.80
N SER A 115 0.27 -0.95 -6.27
CA SER A 115 0.31 -0.41 -4.92
C SER A 115 0.38 1.11 -4.97
N LEU A 116 -0.52 1.76 -4.25
CA LEU A 116 -0.69 3.21 -4.25
C LEU A 116 -0.15 3.80 -2.93
N LYS A 117 0.47 4.97 -3.03
CA LYS A 117 0.95 5.70 -1.85
C LYS A 117 0.59 7.17 -1.98
N LEU A 118 -0.29 7.63 -1.07
CA LEU A 118 -0.61 9.05 -0.95
C LEU A 118 0.47 9.72 -0.09
N CYS A 119 1.31 10.54 -0.73
CA CYS A 119 2.43 11.20 -0.07
C CYS A 119 2.30 12.72 -0.10
N ARG A 120 2.79 13.40 0.93
CA ARG A 120 2.95 14.86 0.92
C ARG A 120 4.04 15.25 -0.08
N LYS A 121 3.94 16.45 -0.63
CA LYS A 121 4.99 17.02 -1.50
C LYS A 121 6.33 17.00 -0.77
N GLY A 122 7.35 16.41 -1.39
CA GLY A 122 8.69 16.27 -0.83
C GLY A 122 8.89 15.08 0.14
N ALA A 123 7.87 14.29 0.39
CA ALA A 123 8.03 13.04 1.13
C ALA A 123 8.66 11.96 0.26
N TYR A 124 9.54 11.17 0.86
CA TYR A 124 10.07 9.96 0.21
C TYR A 124 9.07 8.82 0.39
N VAL A 125 8.81 8.09 -0.69
CA VAL A 125 8.06 6.84 -0.62
C VAL A 125 8.98 5.79 -0.03
N ASN A 126 8.81 5.49 1.25
CA ASN A 126 9.39 4.28 1.81
C ASN A 126 8.60 3.09 1.23
N THR A 127 9.22 2.40 0.26
CA THR A 127 8.80 1.03 0.00
C THR A 127 9.01 0.28 1.31
N LYS A 128 7.93 -0.29 1.87
CA LYS A 128 8.07 -1.19 3.01
C LYS A 128 9.18 -2.18 2.67
N SER A 129 10.30 -2.08 3.34
CA SER A 129 11.27 -3.15 3.28
C SER A 129 10.55 -4.36 3.90
N ALA A 130 10.30 -5.37 3.09
CA ALA A 130 9.99 -6.68 3.62
C ALA A 130 11.03 -6.94 4.71
N GLY A 131 10.60 -7.31 5.92
CA GLY A 131 11.54 -7.65 6.98
C GLY A 131 12.52 -8.67 6.43
N VAL A 132 13.74 -8.71 6.95
CA VAL A 132 14.84 -9.56 6.44
C VAL A 132 14.37 -10.98 6.12
N ARG A 133 13.50 -11.58 6.95
CA ARG A 133 12.95 -12.93 6.72
C ARG A 133 12.11 -12.99 5.44
N SER A 134 11.22 -12.04 5.23
CA SER A 134 10.37 -11.98 4.04
C SER A 134 11.18 -11.70 2.78
N PHE A 135 12.22 -10.85 2.89
CA PHE A 135 13.17 -10.62 1.80
C PHE A 135 13.91 -11.89 1.42
N LEU A 136 14.48 -12.59 2.42
CA LEU A 136 15.23 -13.82 2.20
C LEU A 136 14.34 -14.92 1.63
N ALA A 137 13.15 -15.11 2.16
CA ALA A 137 12.19 -16.09 1.65
C ALA A 137 11.83 -15.79 0.18
N LYS A 138 11.48 -14.55 -0.14
CA LYS A 138 11.01 -14.18 -1.49
C LYS A 138 12.10 -14.25 -2.57
N TYR A 139 13.32 -13.81 -2.25
CA TYR A 139 14.37 -13.68 -3.27
C TYR A 139 15.37 -14.83 -3.32
N PHE A 140 15.37 -15.69 -2.30
CA PHE A 140 16.32 -16.80 -2.21
C PHE A 140 15.65 -18.18 -2.12
N GLU A 141 14.32 -18.24 -2.16
CA GLU A 141 13.56 -19.49 -2.08
C GLU A 141 13.95 -20.50 -3.17
N SER A 142 14.27 -20.01 -4.36
CA SER A 142 14.64 -20.85 -5.51
C SER A 142 16.08 -21.36 -5.50
N ILE A 143 16.91 -20.98 -4.51
CA ILE A 143 18.30 -21.42 -4.44
C ILE A 143 18.40 -22.71 -3.62
N PRO A 144 18.78 -23.85 -4.23
CA PRO A 144 18.88 -25.12 -3.51
C PRO A 144 19.86 -25.04 -2.33
N ASN A 145 19.49 -25.64 -1.20
CA ASN A 145 20.32 -25.75 0.02
C ASN A 145 20.67 -24.44 0.73
N ILE A 146 19.95 -23.35 0.42
CA ILE A 146 20.22 -22.04 1.04
C ILE A 146 19.62 -21.90 2.46
N GLY A 147 18.74 -22.80 2.89
CA GLY A 147 17.99 -22.69 4.14
C GLY A 147 18.84 -22.39 5.36
N LEU A 148 19.96 -23.12 5.56
CA LEU A 148 20.91 -22.87 6.67
C LEU A 148 21.60 -21.49 6.55
N ALA A 149 21.92 -21.04 5.34
CA ALA A 149 22.53 -19.73 5.12
C ALA A 149 21.52 -18.61 5.36
N GLN A 150 20.27 -18.79 4.95
CA GLN A 150 19.16 -17.86 5.23
C GLN A 150 18.90 -17.74 6.73
N GLU A 151 18.88 -18.85 7.46
CA GLU A 151 18.66 -18.87 8.90
C GLU A 151 19.80 -18.14 9.64
N ARG A 152 21.06 -18.44 9.29
CA ARG A 152 22.22 -17.75 9.87
C ARG A 152 22.22 -16.26 9.56
N LEU A 153 21.95 -15.87 8.32
CA LEU A 153 21.87 -14.46 7.93
C LEU A 153 20.75 -13.74 8.65
N SER A 154 19.57 -14.37 8.79
CA SER A 154 18.45 -13.83 9.55
C SER A 154 18.83 -13.57 11.01
N LEU A 155 19.52 -14.54 11.66
CA LEU A 155 19.97 -14.40 13.04
C LEU A 155 21.00 -13.27 13.20
N VAL A 156 21.97 -13.17 12.29
CA VAL A 156 22.98 -12.10 12.31
C VAL A 156 22.34 -10.73 12.15
N LEU A 157 21.41 -10.59 11.23
CA LEU A 157 20.72 -9.31 10.99
C LEU A 157 19.81 -8.94 12.16
N ASP A 158 19.04 -9.88 12.71
CA ASP A 158 18.21 -9.63 13.90
C ASP A 158 19.10 -9.20 15.10
N HIS A 159 20.27 -9.80 15.25
CA HIS A 159 21.21 -9.44 16.32
C HIS A 159 21.80 -8.04 16.10
N SER A 160 22.26 -7.76 14.87
CA SER A 160 22.79 -6.45 14.49
C SER A 160 21.79 -5.32 14.67
N PHE A 161 20.51 -5.55 14.32
CA PHE A 161 19.44 -4.60 14.57
C PHE A 161 19.21 -4.32 16.05
N LYS A 162 19.22 -5.37 16.89
CA LYS A 162 19.08 -5.23 18.34
C LYS A 162 20.23 -4.44 18.95
N ASP A 163 21.44 -4.73 18.49
CA ASP A 163 22.64 -4.03 18.98
C ASP A 163 22.66 -2.57 18.52
N PHE A 164 22.26 -2.30 17.28
CA PHE A 164 22.10 -0.92 16.80
C PHE A 164 21.06 -0.17 17.61
N ALA A 165 19.88 -0.75 17.84
CA ALA A 165 18.83 -0.15 18.64
C ALA A 165 19.31 0.16 20.07
N ARG A 166 20.01 -0.77 20.73
CA ARG A 166 20.58 -0.53 22.06
C ARG A 166 21.59 0.61 22.08
N GLN A 167 22.48 0.65 21.09
CA GLN A 167 23.48 1.73 21.00
C GLN A 167 22.81 3.08 20.75
N LEU A 168 21.77 3.12 19.94
CA LEU A 168 21.01 4.33 19.69
C LEU A 168 20.36 4.84 20.98
N HIS A 169 19.69 3.95 21.72
CA HIS A 169 19.02 4.28 22.97
C HIS A 169 20.01 4.74 24.06
N SER A 170 21.15 4.06 24.19
CA SER A 170 22.18 4.44 25.17
C SER A 170 22.80 5.81 24.91
N ARG A 171 22.91 6.22 23.63
CA ARG A 171 23.46 7.53 23.25
C ARG A 171 22.53 8.71 23.52
N HIS A 172 21.23 8.47 23.48
CA HIS A 172 20.24 9.52 23.51
C HIS A 172 19.40 9.54 24.78
N ASP A 173 19.71 8.65 25.74
CA ASP A 173 19.02 8.54 27.04
C ASP A 173 17.48 8.49 26.91
N LEU A 174 17.02 7.81 25.84
CA LEU A 174 15.61 7.77 25.49
C LEU A 174 14.85 6.77 26.36
N ASP A 175 13.69 7.18 26.84
CA ASP A 175 12.73 6.30 27.50
C ASP A 175 12.29 5.16 26.58
N ALA A 176 11.88 4.04 27.14
CA ALA A 176 11.35 2.89 26.42
C ALA A 176 10.12 3.23 25.56
N SER A 177 9.35 4.27 25.93
CA SER A 177 8.22 4.81 25.17
C SER A 177 8.62 5.61 23.93
N GLU A 178 9.81 6.16 23.91
CA GLU A 178 10.37 6.95 22.81
C GLU A 178 11.11 6.08 21.79
N LYS A 179 11.31 4.80 22.12
CA LYS A 179 11.91 3.83 21.21
C LYS A 179 11.09 3.77 19.93
N PHE A 180 11.64 4.22 18.84
CA PHE A 180 10.97 4.26 17.53
C PHE A 180 9.98 5.40 17.34
N SER A 181 10.17 6.54 18.00
CA SER A 181 9.46 7.76 17.60
C SER A 181 9.78 8.08 16.14
N LYS A 182 8.82 8.70 15.44
CA LYS A 182 8.98 9.06 14.01
C LYS A 182 10.17 9.98 13.73
N GLU A 183 10.75 10.59 14.73
CA GLU A 183 11.91 11.47 14.64
C GLU A 183 13.23 10.71 14.41
N TRP A 184 13.19 9.38 14.59
CA TRP A 184 14.35 8.50 14.45
C TRP A 184 14.34 7.67 13.14
N LEU A 185 13.26 7.76 12.40
CA LEU A 185 13.08 7.12 11.09
C LEU A 185 13.14 8.18 9.98
#